data_675b7727801fa366c616f111a11fe825
#
_entry.id   675b7727801fa366c616f111a11fe825
#
_cell.length_a   1.000
_cell.length_b   1.000
_cell.length_c   1.000
_cell.angle_alpha   90.00
_cell.angle_beta   90.00
_cell.angle_gamma   90.00
#
_symmetry.space_group_name_H-M   'P 1'
#
loop_
_entity.id
_entity.type
_entity.pdbx_description
1 polymer ?
#
loop_
_entity_poly.entity_id
_entity_poly.type
_entity_poly.pdbx_seq_one_letter_code
_entity_poly.pdbx_strand_id
1 'polypeptide(L)'
;MYSNKENVNILTALLVAHGVRHAVVCPGSRNAPVVHNLNECPDIRCYPVTDERSAGFYALGMSQCLHEPVAVCVTSGTALLNLAPAVAEAYYQHVPLVAISADRPPQWIDQLDGQTMPQPDALGRFVYKAVTLPEPHDDESRWYCNRLVNEALLERRGPVHINVPITEPLFDFTTAVLPAERSIELTPADMPPHVLSHLCRMFMQSRRPMLIAGQPMNPHLDEAAYLVMDDERYVPDLVVYTGGSIVSKRLKHFLRKAKETWVVNATGEVTDTFQNVTRVFVGDGAVVADQLRFMLEQQPHPFVQLWDDLLARVRSQAEAYEPAYSEMAVVKYFESQLSTVIAKPHSQSENCQLSTVNCQLSIVNCQFITPTALPFVWRISMPRILCGAIAASTASRARSARRQASPA
;
A
#
# COMPACT_ATOMS: atom_id res chain seq x y z
N MET A 1 -21.86 -21.75 12.74
CA MET A 1 -20.56 -22.28 12.25
C MET A 1 -20.34 -21.70 10.86
N TYR A 2 -19.14 -21.15 10.59
CA TYR A 2 -18.78 -20.54 9.31
C TYR A 2 -18.10 -21.55 8.36
N SER A 3 -17.97 -21.19 7.10
CA SER A 3 -17.27 -22.00 6.09
C SER A 3 -15.81 -22.26 6.47
N ASN A 4 -15.27 -23.40 6.00
CA ASN A 4 -13.84 -23.69 6.09
C ASN A 4 -12.99 -22.88 5.08
N LYS A 5 -13.60 -22.06 4.23
CA LYS A 5 -12.91 -21.24 3.23
C LYS A 5 -12.38 -19.95 3.84
N GLU A 6 -11.07 -19.85 3.92
CA GLU A 6 -10.41 -18.73 4.61
C GLU A 6 -10.64 -17.39 3.92
N ASN A 7 -10.59 -17.31 2.58
CA ASN A 7 -10.91 -16.10 1.83
C ASN A 7 -12.34 -15.60 2.09
N VAL A 8 -13.29 -16.53 2.24
CA VAL A 8 -14.69 -16.20 2.57
C VAL A 8 -14.82 -15.68 4.00
N ASN A 9 -14.07 -16.24 4.94
CA ASN A 9 -14.06 -15.79 6.34
C ASN A 9 -13.43 -14.40 6.47
N ILE A 10 -12.30 -14.15 5.79
CA ILE A 10 -11.65 -12.83 5.72
C ILE A 10 -12.61 -11.80 5.12
N LEU A 11 -13.24 -12.12 3.98
CA LEU A 11 -14.22 -11.25 3.34
C LEU A 11 -15.36 -10.89 4.30
N THR A 12 -15.96 -11.88 4.97
CA THR A 12 -17.10 -11.66 5.89
C THR A 12 -16.70 -10.76 7.05
N ALA A 13 -15.55 -11.03 7.69
CA ALA A 13 -15.05 -10.23 8.80
C ALA A 13 -14.81 -8.76 8.39
N LEU A 14 -14.21 -8.54 7.20
CA LEU A 14 -13.93 -7.19 6.70
C LEU A 14 -15.18 -6.46 6.19
N LEU A 15 -16.19 -7.14 5.64
CA LEU A 15 -17.46 -6.52 5.34
C LEU A 15 -18.09 -5.89 6.60
N VAL A 16 -18.07 -6.62 7.72
CA VAL A 16 -18.53 -6.11 9.01
C VAL A 16 -17.69 -4.92 9.48
N ALA A 17 -16.36 -5.06 9.42
CA ALA A 17 -15.43 -4.02 9.86
C ALA A 17 -15.59 -2.71 9.06
N HIS A 18 -15.89 -2.81 7.76
CA HIS A 18 -16.16 -1.66 6.88
C HIS A 18 -17.61 -1.17 6.87
N GLY A 19 -18.45 -1.67 7.77
CA GLY A 19 -19.81 -1.15 7.97
C GLY A 19 -20.85 -1.69 6.99
N VAL A 20 -20.59 -2.78 6.27
CA VAL A 20 -21.63 -3.48 5.49
C VAL A 20 -22.53 -4.24 6.45
N ARG A 21 -23.80 -3.86 6.53
CA ARG A 21 -24.82 -4.44 7.44
C ARG A 21 -25.94 -5.15 6.70
N HIS A 22 -26.02 -5.00 5.41
CA HIS A 22 -27.08 -5.53 4.57
C HIS A 22 -26.49 -6.24 3.36
N ALA A 23 -27.01 -7.45 3.06
CA ALA A 23 -26.59 -8.24 1.91
C ALA A 23 -27.81 -8.83 1.18
N VAL A 24 -27.96 -8.52 -0.10
CA VAL A 24 -28.92 -9.20 -0.99
C VAL A 24 -28.23 -10.42 -1.55
N VAL A 25 -28.83 -11.61 -1.38
CA VAL A 25 -28.18 -12.88 -1.72
C VAL A 25 -29.01 -13.67 -2.72
N CYS A 26 -28.37 -14.13 -3.81
CA CYS A 26 -28.98 -14.99 -4.80
C CYS A 26 -28.65 -16.47 -4.53
N PRO A 27 -29.55 -17.41 -4.90
CA PRO A 27 -29.30 -18.83 -4.74
C PRO A 27 -28.21 -19.31 -5.71
N GLY A 28 -27.42 -20.28 -5.27
CA GLY A 28 -26.38 -20.92 -6.08
C GLY A 28 -25.48 -21.80 -5.24
N SER A 29 -24.89 -22.84 -5.85
CA SER A 29 -24.00 -23.74 -5.14
C SER A 29 -22.61 -23.14 -4.92
N ARG A 30 -22.04 -22.44 -5.94
CA ARG A 30 -20.69 -21.90 -5.83
C ARG A 30 -20.58 -20.77 -4.79
N ASN A 31 -21.61 -19.95 -4.65
CA ASN A 31 -21.65 -18.90 -3.63
C ASN A 31 -22.17 -19.37 -2.26
N ALA A 32 -22.51 -20.67 -2.10
CA ALA A 32 -23.01 -21.20 -0.83
C ALA A 32 -22.11 -20.89 0.37
N PRO A 33 -20.77 -21.00 0.31
CA PRO A 33 -19.90 -20.61 1.43
C PRO A 33 -20.04 -19.14 1.82
N VAL A 34 -20.15 -18.25 0.84
CA VAL A 34 -20.31 -16.79 1.09
C VAL A 34 -21.68 -16.51 1.69
N VAL A 35 -22.75 -17.01 1.05
CA VAL A 35 -24.13 -16.81 1.51
C VAL A 35 -24.34 -17.36 2.92
N HIS A 36 -23.78 -18.55 3.19
CA HIS A 36 -23.84 -19.15 4.51
C HIS A 36 -23.17 -18.27 5.57
N ASN A 37 -21.95 -17.80 5.29
CA ASN A 37 -21.24 -16.92 6.21
C ASN A 37 -21.97 -15.61 6.47
N LEU A 38 -22.52 -14.98 5.42
CA LEU A 38 -23.29 -13.75 5.56
C LEU A 38 -24.56 -13.97 6.42
N ASN A 39 -25.21 -15.14 6.26
CA ASN A 39 -26.42 -15.47 7.02
C ASN A 39 -26.14 -15.86 8.50
N GLU A 40 -25.00 -16.52 8.75
CA GLU A 40 -24.58 -16.87 10.13
C GLU A 40 -24.02 -15.65 10.89
N CYS A 41 -23.60 -14.59 10.19
CA CYS A 41 -23.02 -13.42 10.80
C CYS A 41 -24.13 -12.54 11.45
N PRO A 42 -24.12 -12.34 12.78
CA PRO A 42 -25.18 -11.59 13.47
C PRO A 42 -25.21 -10.10 13.10
N ASP A 43 -24.11 -9.58 12.55
CA ASP A 43 -23.96 -8.17 12.16
C ASP A 43 -24.44 -7.88 10.74
N ILE A 44 -24.82 -8.91 9.96
CA ILE A 44 -25.27 -8.78 8.57
C ILE A 44 -26.68 -9.34 8.42
N ARG A 45 -27.57 -8.53 7.90
CA ARG A 45 -28.93 -8.97 7.56
C ARG A 45 -29.01 -9.36 6.08
N CYS A 46 -29.37 -10.62 5.81
CA CYS A 46 -29.53 -11.15 4.47
C CYS A 46 -30.96 -11.01 3.92
N TYR A 47 -31.05 -10.71 2.62
CA TYR A 47 -32.33 -10.60 1.87
C TYR A 47 -32.25 -11.51 0.65
N PRO A 48 -32.91 -12.67 0.66
CA PRO A 48 -32.88 -13.60 -0.48
C PRO A 48 -33.69 -13.07 -1.66
N VAL A 49 -33.08 -13.01 -2.84
CA VAL A 49 -33.73 -12.64 -4.11
C VAL A 49 -33.25 -13.62 -5.19
N THR A 50 -34.19 -14.25 -5.90
CA THR A 50 -33.83 -15.32 -6.84
C THR A 50 -33.22 -14.81 -8.15
N ASP A 51 -33.77 -13.72 -8.69
CA ASP A 51 -33.29 -13.12 -9.94
C ASP A 51 -32.17 -12.12 -9.67
N GLU A 52 -31.00 -12.33 -10.24
CA GLU A 52 -29.79 -11.54 -9.95
C GLU A 52 -29.92 -10.08 -10.40
N ARG A 53 -30.59 -9.80 -11.52
CA ARG A 53 -30.85 -8.43 -11.97
C ARG A 53 -31.73 -7.69 -10.97
N SER A 54 -32.79 -8.34 -10.49
CA SER A 54 -33.66 -7.81 -9.46
C SER A 54 -32.89 -7.59 -8.14
N ALA A 55 -32.02 -8.55 -7.77
CA ALA A 55 -31.18 -8.46 -6.60
C ALA A 55 -30.24 -7.25 -6.64
N GLY A 56 -29.64 -6.99 -7.81
CA GLY A 56 -28.78 -5.81 -8.02
C GLY A 56 -29.52 -4.50 -7.78
N PHE A 57 -30.73 -4.34 -8.35
CA PHE A 57 -31.56 -3.15 -8.12
C PHE A 57 -32.11 -3.05 -6.69
N TYR A 58 -32.38 -4.20 -6.07
CA TYR A 58 -32.79 -4.23 -4.66
C TYR A 58 -31.67 -3.68 -3.76
N ALA A 59 -30.44 -4.15 -3.95
CA ALA A 59 -29.27 -3.70 -3.21
C ALA A 59 -28.97 -2.21 -3.49
N LEU A 60 -29.10 -1.76 -4.74
CA LEU A 60 -28.95 -0.36 -5.12
C LEU A 60 -29.95 0.52 -4.38
N GLY A 61 -31.25 0.18 -4.41
CA GLY A 61 -32.28 0.95 -3.72
C GLY A 61 -32.11 0.98 -2.21
N MET A 62 -31.68 -0.14 -1.61
CA MET A 62 -31.33 -0.19 -0.20
C MET A 62 -30.16 0.74 0.14
N SER A 63 -29.07 0.71 -0.64
CA SER A 63 -27.92 1.55 -0.41
C SER A 63 -28.25 3.05 -0.52
N GLN A 64 -29.12 3.41 -1.48
CA GLN A 64 -29.61 4.78 -1.64
C GLN A 64 -30.43 5.25 -0.42
N CYS A 65 -31.33 4.38 0.09
CA CYS A 65 -32.18 4.74 1.23
C CYS A 65 -31.43 4.80 2.56
N LEU A 66 -30.45 3.89 2.74
CA LEU A 66 -29.69 3.79 3.99
C LEU A 66 -28.46 4.71 4.04
N HIS A 67 -28.00 5.17 2.87
CA HIS A 67 -26.72 5.89 2.71
C HIS A 67 -25.51 5.11 3.22
N GLU A 68 -25.58 3.78 3.11
CA GLU A 68 -24.56 2.83 3.55
C GLU A 68 -24.21 1.84 2.42
N PRO A 69 -23.01 1.23 2.44
CA PRO A 69 -22.69 0.19 1.48
C PRO A 69 -23.56 -1.06 1.71
N VAL A 70 -24.15 -1.54 0.63
CA VAL A 70 -24.96 -2.78 0.62
C VAL A 70 -24.28 -3.79 -0.29
N ALA A 71 -24.14 -5.03 0.18
CA ALA A 71 -23.62 -6.12 -0.62
C ALA A 71 -24.71 -6.79 -1.47
N VAL A 72 -24.34 -7.26 -2.66
CA VAL A 72 -25.14 -8.19 -3.45
C VAL A 72 -24.25 -9.38 -3.84
N CYS A 73 -24.69 -10.60 -3.49
CA CYS A 73 -23.90 -11.81 -3.70
C CYS A 73 -24.59 -12.72 -4.73
N VAL A 74 -23.83 -13.10 -5.78
CA VAL A 74 -24.27 -13.98 -6.85
C VAL A 74 -23.35 -15.16 -7.05
N THR A 75 -23.84 -16.21 -7.69
CA THR A 75 -23.06 -17.39 -8.05
C THR A 75 -22.17 -17.15 -9.29
N SER A 76 -21.40 -18.13 -9.71
CA SER A 76 -20.50 -18.03 -10.87
C SER A 76 -21.22 -17.96 -12.22
N GLY A 77 -20.49 -17.52 -13.23
CA GLY A 77 -20.96 -17.45 -14.61
C GLY A 77 -21.80 -16.21 -14.90
N THR A 78 -22.80 -16.34 -15.75
CA THR A 78 -23.63 -15.22 -16.22
C THR A 78 -24.44 -14.53 -15.13
N ALA A 79 -24.54 -15.10 -13.94
CA ALA A 79 -25.14 -14.46 -12.77
C ALA A 79 -24.51 -13.09 -12.48
N LEU A 80 -23.16 -12.98 -12.58
CA LEU A 80 -22.45 -11.72 -12.45
C LEU A 80 -22.90 -10.67 -13.48
N LEU A 81 -23.05 -11.06 -14.74
CA LEU A 81 -23.44 -10.14 -15.81
C LEU A 81 -24.87 -9.61 -15.62
N ASN A 82 -25.75 -10.33 -14.94
CA ASN A 82 -27.07 -9.85 -14.59
C ASN A 82 -27.04 -8.68 -13.60
N LEU A 83 -25.96 -8.50 -12.83
CA LEU A 83 -25.78 -7.33 -11.99
C LEU A 83 -25.39 -6.07 -12.77
N ALA A 84 -24.87 -6.21 -14.00
CA ALA A 84 -24.29 -5.09 -14.76
C ALA A 84 -25.22 -3.87 -14.89
N PRO A 85 -26.53 -4.00 -15.15
CA PRO A 85 -27.44 -2.84 -15.23
C PRO A 85 -27.50 -2.06 -13.90
N ALA A 86 -27.63 -2.75 -12.78
CA ALA A 86 -27.69 -2.10 -11.46
C ALA A 86 -26.35 -1.52 -11.05
N VAL A 87 -25.24 -2.18 -11.37
CA VAL A 87 -23.88 -1.68 -11.12
C VAL A 87 -23.60 -0.44 -11.97
N ALA A 88 -24.02 -0.42 -13.25
CA ALA A 88 -23.87 0.76 -14.09
C ALA A 88 -24.68 1.95 -13.54
N GLU A 89 -25.89 1.73 -13.07
CA GLU A 89 -26.70 2.77 -12.44
C GLU A 89 -26.03 3.27 -11.13
N ALA A 90 -25.53 2.34 -10.28
CA ALA A 90 -24.79 2.68 -9.08
C ALA A 90 -23.54 3.53 -9.38
N TYR A 91 -22.85 3.23 -10.50
CA TYR A 91 -21.68 3.98 -10.94
C TYR A 91 -22.01 5.45 -11.25
N TYR A 92 -23.05 5.70 -12.04
CA TYR A 92 -23.44 7.06 -12.41
C TYR A 92 -24.08 7.84 -11.27
N GLN A 93 -24.68 7.14 -10.32
CA GLN A 93 -25.26 7.77 -9.13
C GLN A 93 -24.30 7.83 -7.93
N HIS A 94 -23.07 7.35 -8.06
CA HIS A 94 -22.07 7.31 -6.99
C HIS A 94 -22.58 6.59 -5.73
N VAL A 95 -23.28 5.47 -5.91
CA VAL A 95 -23.83 4.66 -4.80
C VAL A 95 -22.84 3.54 -4.46
N PRO A 96 -22.44 3.38 -3.18
CA PRO A 96 -21.46 2.38 -2.77
C PRO A 96 -22.06 0.97 -2.71
N LEU A 97 -22.20 0.33 -3.86
CA LEU A 97 -22.68 -1.03 -4.02
C LEU A 97 -21.52 -2.02 -4.02
N VAL A 98 -21.58 -3.07 -3.19
CA VAL A 98 -20.56 -4.12 -3.13
C VAL A 98 -21.05 -5.36 -3.89
N ALA A 99 -20.64 -5.52 -5.14
CA ALA A 99 -20.94 -6.71 -5.94
C ALA A 99 -19.95 -7.84 -5.59
N ILE A 100 -20.46 -8.95 -5.07
CA ILE A 100 -19.70 -10.14 -4.72
C ILE A 100 -20.11 -11.26 -5.66
N SER A 101 -19.15 -11.80 -6.44
CA SER A 101 -19.37 -12.97 -7.28
C SER A 101 -18.52 -14.15 -6.81
N ALA A 102 -19.16 -15.28 -6.50
CA ALA A 102 -18.39 -16.51 -6.36
C ALA A 102 -17.87 -16.95 -7.74
N ASP A 103 -16.72 -17.58 -7.78
CA ASP A 103 -16.11 -18.03 -9.02
C ASP A 103 -15.55 -19.44 -8.91
N ARG A 104 -15.30 -20.06 -10.05
CA ARG A 104 -14.47 -21.25 -10.16
C ARG A 104 -12.99 -20.89 -9.95
N PRO A 105 -12.17 -21.83 -9.46
CA PRO A 105 -10.73 -21.63 -9.45
C PRO A 105 -10.19 -21.34 -10.85
N PRO A 106 -9.17 -20.46 -11.00
CA PRO A 106 -8.71 -19.95 -12.30
C PRO A 106 -8.33 -21.05 -13.32
N GLN A 107 -7.83 -22.20 -12.85
CA GLN A 107 -7.43 -23.30 -13.72
C GLN A 107 -8.61 -23.98 -14.44
N TRP A 108 -9.85 -23.73 -14.04
CA TRP A 108 -11.05 -24.30 -14.66
C TRP A 108 -11.74 -23.34 -15.62
N ILE A 109 -11.32 -22.10 -15.69
CA ILE A 109 -11.89 -21.12 -16.62
C ILE A 109 -11.48 -21.48 -18.04
N ASP A 110 -12.45 -21.42 -18.96
CA ASP A 110 -12.28 -21.79 -20.39
C ASP A 110 -11.84 -23.25 -20.63
N GLN A 111 -12.10 -24.14 -19.67
CA GLN A 111 -11.81 -25.57 -19.77
C GLN A 111 -13.06 -26.43 -20.02
N LEU A 112 -14.09 -25.87 -20.62
CA LEU A 112 -15.40 -26.50 -20.88
C LEU A 112 -16.12 -26.95 -19.59
N ASP A 113 -15.69 -26.43 -18.43
CA ASP A 113 -16.42 -26.63 -17.18
C ASP A 113 -17.70 -25.79 -17.17
N GLY A 114 -18.77 -26.35 -16.64
CA GLY A 114 -20.08 -25.69 -16.62
C GLY A 114 -20.10 -24.44 -15.75
N GLN A 115 -20.85 -23.43 -16.19
CA GLN A 115 -21.09 -22.19 -15.44
C GLN A 115 -19.80 -21.42 -15.12
N THR A 116 -18.87 -21.37 -16.08
CA THR A 116 -17.62 -20.60 -16.02
C THR A 116 -17.63 -19.51 -17.07
N MET A 117 -16.96 -18.41 -16.75
CA MET A 117 -16.60 -17.33 -17.67
C MET A 117 -15.46 -16.52 -17.05
N PRO A 118 -14.70 -15.74 -17.82
CA PRO A 118 -13.74 -14.77 -17.26
C PRO A 118 -14.48 -13.71 -16.44
N GLN A 119 -14.51 -13.85 -15.11
CA GLN A 119 -15.20 -12.94 -14.19
C GLN A 119 -14.34 -11.74 -13.73
N PRO A 120 -13.01 -11.87 -13.56
CA PRO A 120 -12.17 -10.71 -13.29
C PRO A 120 -12.43 -9.60 -14.31
N ASP A 121 -12.66 -8.38 -13.84
CA ASP A 121 -12.95 -7.19 -14.64
C ASP A 121 -14.19 -7.26 -15.56
N ALA A 122 -15.05 -8.27 -15.42
CA ALA A 122 -16.23 -8.45 -16.28
C ALA A 122 -17.24 -7.29 -16.22
N LEU A 123 -17.27 -6.51 -15.14
CA LEU A 123 -18.09 -5.29 -15.01
C LEU A 123 -17.39 -4.04 -15.58
N GLY A 124 -16.14 -4.17 -16.00
CA GLY A 124 -15.37 -3.16 -16.72
C GLY A 124 -15.30 -1.82 -15.99
N ARG A 125 -15.51 -0.74 -16.73
CA ARG A 125 -15.43 0.62 -16.22
C ARG A 125 -16.54 1.03 -15.23
N PHE A 126 -17.55 0.18 -15.05
CA PHE A 126 -18.69 0.50 -14.20
C PHE A 126 -18.46 0.17 -12.70
N VAL A 127 -17.24 -0.19 -12.34
CA VAL A 127 -16.80 -0.31 -10.95
C VAL A 127 -15.57 0.55 -10.72
N TYR A 128 -15.49 1.16 -9.55
CA TYR A 128 -14.33 1.96 -9.16
C TYR A 128 -13.14 1.08 -8.77
N LYS A 129 -13.41 -0.10 -8.26
CA LYS A 129 -12.41 -1.12 -7.93
C LYS A 129 -12.95 -2.50 -8.22
N ALA A 130 -12.13 -3.33 -8.86
CA ALA A 130 -12.36 -4.77 -9.02
C ALA A 130 -11.19 -5.52 -8.41
N VAL A 131 -11.47 -6.56 -7.62
CA VAL A 131 -10.46 -7.44 -7.01
C VAL A 131 -10.87 -8.90 -7.14
N THR A 132 -9.87 -9.79 -7.29
CA THR A 132 -10.06 -11.24 -7.24
C THR A 132 -9.30 -11.78 -6.04
N LEU A 133 -10.02 -12.41 -5.10
CA LEU A 133 -9.43 -12.88 -3.86
C LEU A 133 -8.70 -14.20 -4.09
N PRO A 134 -7.45 -14.36 -3.62
CA PRO A 134 -6.81 -15.67 -3.60
C PRO A 134 -7.49 -16.58 -2.55
N GLU A 135 -7.41 -17.90 -2.73
CA GLU A 135 -7.58 -18.83 -1.60
C GLU A 135 -6.27 -18.85 -0.82
N PRO A 136 -6.25 -18.42 0.46
CA PRO A 136 -5.03 -18.41 1.25
C PRO A 136 -4.49 -19.82 1.52
N HIS A 137 -3.17 -19.97 1.44
CA HIS A 137 -2.46 -21.23 1.74
C HIS A 137 -1.19 -20.97 2.57
N ASP A 138 -0.84 -19.70 2.77
CA ASP A 138 0.26 -19.24 3.61
C ASP A 138 -0.03 -17.81 4.11
N ASP A 139 0.83 -17.29 4.97
CA ASP A 139 0.68 -15.97 5.57
C ASP A 139 0.72 -14.84 4.52
N GLU A 140 1.47 -15.00 3.43
CA GLU A 140 1.58 -13.99 2.38
C GLU A 140 0.30 -13.91 1.56
N SER A 141 -0.26 -15.02 1.13
CA SER A 141 -1.54 -15.07 0.41
C SER A 141 -2.71 -14.67 1.30
N ARG A 142 -2.66 -14.97 2.61
CA ARG A 142 -3.61 -14.48 3.60
C ARG A 142 -3.58 -12.95 3.72
N TRP A 143 -2.39 -12.38 3.92
CA TRP A 143 -2.21 -10.93 3.93
C TRP A 143 -2.70 -10.29 2.62
N TYR A 144 -2.38 -10.90 1.47
CA TYR A 144 -2.81 -10.39 0.18
C TYR A 144 -4.32 -10.38 0.04
N CYS A 145 -5.01 -11.43 0.48
CA CYS A 145 -6.46 -11.50 0.52
C CYS A 145 -7.05 -10.37 1.39
N ASN A 146 -6.56 -10.19 2.63
CA ASN A 146 -6.96 -9.10 3.52
C ASN A 146 -6.78 -7.73 2.87
N ARG A 147 -5.61 -7.48 2.26
CA ARG A 147 -5.30 -6.22 1.58
C ARG A 147 -6.29 -5.92 0.46
N LEU A 148 -6.57 -6.90 -0.42
CA LEU A 148 -7.48 -6.71 -1.55
C LEU A 148 -8.91 -6.37 -1.11
N VAL A 149 -9.42 -7.03 -0.07
CA VAL A 149 -10.74 -6.73 0.48
C VAL A 149 -10.78 -5.31 1.06
N ASN A 150 -9.75 -4.91 1.84
CA ASN A 150 -9.64 -3.55 2.35
C ASN A 150 -9.60 -2.51 1.20
N GLU A 151 -8.77 -2.73 0.17
CA GLU A 151 -8.69 -1.83 -1.00
C GLU A 151 -10.04 -1.65 -1.69
N ALA A 152 -10.82 -2.72 -1.85
CA ALA A 152 -12.14 -2.64 -2.45
C ALA A 152 -13.13 -1.89 -1.54
N LEU A 153 -13.17 -2.20 -0.25
CA LEU A 153 -14.15 -1.64 0.68
C LEU A 153 -13.84 -0.20 1.13
N LEU A 154 -12.62 0.28 0.94
CA LEU A 154 -12.25 1.68 1.12
C LEU A 154 -12.80 2.58 0.02
N GLU A 155 -13.11 2.03 -1.15
CA GLU A 155 -13.71 2.79 -2.23
C GLU A 155 -15.19 3.11 -1.92
N ARG A 156 -15.46 4.36 -1.67
CA ARG A 156 -16.80 4.84 -1.27
C ARG A 156 -17.48 5.71 -2.34
N ARG A 157 -16.80 6.01 -3.43
CA ARG A 157 -17.33 6.87 -4.51
C ARG A 157 -18.37 6.18 -5.38
N GLY A 158 -18.50 4.86 -5.30
CA GLY A 158 -19.46 4.09 -6.08
C GLY A 158 -19.25 2.57 -5.95
N PRO A 159 -19.72 1.80 -6.94
CA PRO A 159 -19.73 0.35 -6.86
C PRO A 159 -18.33 -0.26 -6.97
N VAL A 160 -18.16 -1.40 -6.30
CA VAL A 160 -16.96 -2.24 -6.34
C VAL A 160 -17.33 -3.68 -6.65
N HIS A 161 -16.37 -4.44 -7.21
CA HIS A 161 -16.54 -5.86 -7.50
C HIS A 161 -15.49 -6.68 -6.77
N ILE A 162 -15.94 -7.68 -6.01
CA ILE A 162 -15.11 -8.65 -5.31
C ILE A 162 -15.41 -10.03 -5.89
N ASN A 163 -14.51 -10.54 -6.72
CA ASN A 163 -14.58 -11.90 -7.28
C ASN A 163 -13.92 -12.89 -6.30
N VAL A 164 -14.62 -13.97 -5.99
CA VAL A 164 -14.22 -14.93 -4.96
C VAL A 164 -14.10 -16.33 -5.56
N PRO A 165 -12.94 -16.74 -6.08
CA PRO A 165 -12.68 -18.13 -6.44
C PRO A 165 -12.78 -19.05 -5.22
N ILE A 166 -13.51 -20.15 -5.36
CA ILE A 166 -13.76 -21.10 -4.28
C ILE A 166 -13.58 -22.52 -4.82
N THR A 167 -12.63 -23.27 -4.23
CA THR A 167 -12.45 -24.70 -4.50
C THR A 167 -13.50 -25.55 -3.78
N GLU A 168 -13.72 -26.76 -4.25
CA GLU A 168 -14.55 -27.75 -3.55
C GLU A 168 -13.76 -28.37 -2.34
N PRO A 169 -14.43 -28.83 -1.32
CA PRO A 169 -15.88 -28.92 -1.10
C PRO A 169 -16.49 -27.56 -0.73
N LEU A 170 -17.76 -27.32 -1.08
CA LEU A 170 -18.47 -26.05 -0.87
C LEU A 170 -19.31 -26.02 0.41
N PHE A 171 -19.67 -27.17 0.95
CA PHE A 171 -20.64 -27.33 2.04
C PHE A 171 -19.98 -27.84 3.33
N ASP A 172 -18.75 -27.35 3.60
CA ASP A 172 -18.01 -27.65 4.83
C ASP A 172 -18.00 -26.40 5.71
N PHE A 173 -18.73 -26.46 6.83
CA PHE A 173 -18.96 -25.35 7.75
C PHE A 173 -18.46 -25.71 9.14
N THR A 174 -17.16 -25.65 9.32
CA THR A 174 -16.45 -26.14 10.53
C THR A 174 -15.79 -25.03 11.35
N THR A 175 -15.72 -23.80 10.83
CA THR A 175 -15.08 -22.68 11.52
C THR A 175 -16.04 -22.07 12.57
N ALA A 176 -15.63 -22.09 13.83
CA ALA A 176 -16.47 -21.67 14.94
C ALA A 176 -16.65 -20.15 15.02
N VAL A 177 -15.58 -19.39 14.72
CA VAL A 177 -15.53 -17.92 14.89
C VAL A 177 -14.83 -17.31 13.68
N LEU A 178 -15.33 -16.18 13.19
CA LEU A 178 -14.66 -15.41 12.16
C LEU A 178 -13.29 -14.90 12.66
N PRO A 179 -12.28 -14.81 11.79
CA PRO A 179 -10.99 -14.28 12.17
C PRO A 179 -11.09 -12.80 12.56
N ALA A 180 -10.25 -12.39 13.50
CA ALA A 180 -10.05 -10.98 13.81
C ALA A 180 -9.15 -10.38 12.71
N GLU A 181 -9.78 -9.78 11.70
CA GLU A 181 -9.07 -9.21 10.56
C GLU A 181 -8.68 -7.76 10.80
N ARG A 182 -7.49 -7.42 10.32
CA ARG A 182 -7.02 -6.03 10.28
C ARG A 182 -7.83 -5.24 9.25
N SER A 183 -8.56 -4.23 9.69
CA SER A 183 -9.19 -3.23 8.82
C SER A 183 -8.27 -2.04 8.61
N ILE A 184 -8.35 -1.41 7.44
CA ILE A 184 -7.64 -0.19 7.08
C ILE A 184 -8.65 0.95 7.04
N GLU A 185 -8.33 2.08 7.67
CA GLU A 185 -9.16 3.28 7.64
C GLU A 185 -8.55 4.30 6.68
N LEU A 186 -9.40 4.95 5.88
CA LEU A 186 -9.04 6.04 4.98
C LEU A 186 -9.52 7.38 5.54
N THR A 187 -8.61 8.33 5.70
CA THR A 187 -8.97 9.71 6.04
C THR A 187 -9.20 10.54 4.78
N PRO A 188 -10.11 11.56 4.81
CA PRO A 188 -10.40 12.41 3.65
C PRO A 188 -9.19 13.14 3.05
N ALA A 189 -9.27 13.48 1.75
CA ALA A 189 -8.17 14.01 0.93
C ALA A 189 -7.55 15.34 1.42
N ASP A 190 -8.35 16.22 1.96
CA ASP A 190 -7.86 17.44 2.60
C ASP A 190 -7.65 17.15 4.07
N MET A 191 -6.41 16.84 4.44
CA MET A 191 -6.11 16.61 5.87
C MET A 191 -6.42 17.88 6.67
N PRO A 192 -7.58 17.97 7.33
CA PRO A 192 -7.94 19.16 8.08
C PRO A 192 -6.95 19.36 9.22
N PRO A 193 -6.70 20.60 9.68
CA PRO A 193 -5.77 20.88 10.78
C PRO A 193 -6.03 20.04 12.02
N HIS A 194 -7.28 19.71 12.32
CA HIS A 194 -7.61 18.85 13.47
C HIS A 194 -7.21 17.39 13.26
N VAL A 195 -7.23 16.87 12.01
CA VAL A 195 -6.77 15.51 11.66
C VAL A 195 -5.26 15.44 11.77
N LEU A 196 -4.53 16.43 11.22
CA LEU A 196 -3.09 16.54 11.37
C LEU A 196 -2.69 16.62 12.85
N SER A 197 -3.36 17.46 13.63
CA SER A 197 -3.14 17.59 15.08
C SER A 197 -3.45 16.29 15.83
N HIS A 198 -4.47 15.54 15.39
CA HIS A 198 -4.80 14.23 15.94
C HIS A 198 -3.71 13.20 15.65
N LEU A 199 -3.28 13.09 14.39
CA LEU A 199 -2.18 12.21 13.97
C LEU A 199 -0.91 12.50 14.79
N CYS A 200 -0.50 13.76 14.85
CA CYS A 200 0.69 14.18 15.59
C CYS A 200 0.59 13.85 17.09
N ARG A 201 -0.56 14.12 17.71
CA ARG A 201 -0.80 13.80 19.12
C ARG A 201 -0.70 12.31 19.38
N MET A 202 -1.35 11.48 18.54
CA MET A 202 -1.29 10.03 18.68
C MET A 202 0.12 9.49 18.48
N PHE A 203 0.88 10.04 17.55
CA PHE A 203 2.30 9.73 17.38
C PHE A 203 3.08 10.03 18.66
N MET A 204 2.94 11.23 19.23
CA MET A 204 3.64 11.63 20.45
C MET A 204 3.20 10.85 21.70
N GLN A 205 1.98 10.32 21.71
CA GLN A 205 1.45 9.48 22.81
C GLN A 205 1.79 8.01 22.64
N SER A 206 2.19 7.56 21.45
CA SER A 206 2.64 6.20 21.22
C SER A 206 3.88 5.90 22.05
N ARG A 207 4.02 4.68 22.53
CA ARG A 207 5.15 4.28 23.39
C ARG A 207 6.45 4.20 22.59
N ARG A 208 6.37 3.77 21.34
CA ARG A 208 7.52 3.54 20.45
C ARG A 208 7.22 4.01 19.03
N PRO A 209 7.02 5.35 18.84
CA PRO A 209 6.68 5.89 17.52
C PRO A 209 7.92 5.98 16.62
N MET A 210 7.75 5.69 15.34
CA MET A 210 8.79 5.83 14.33
C MET A 210 8.24 6.55 13.10
N LEU A 211 8.91 7.61 12.66
CA LEU A 211 8.65 8.29 11.41
C LEU A 211 9.60 7.74 10.34
N ILE A 212 9.04 7.18 9.30
CA ILE A 212 9.76 6.80 8.08
C ILE A 212 9.36 7.78 7.00
N ALA A 213 10.15 8.82 6.83
CA ALA A 213 10.03 9.69 5.68
C ALA A 213 10.50 8.92 4.44
N GLY A 214 9.75 9.07 3.34
CA GLY A 214 10.15 8.50 2.07
C GLY A 214 11.51 8.99 1.60
N GLN A 215 11.73 9.20 0.33
CA GLN A 215 13.03 9.71 -0.10
C GLN A 215 13.18 11.23 0.16
N PRO A 216 14.33 11.68 0.69
CA PRO A 216 15.52 10.88 1.02
C PRO A 216 15.45 10.21 2.41
N MET A 217 15.58 8.90 2.41
CA MET A 217 15.65 8.13 3.65
C MET A 217 17.06 8.26 4.28
N ASN A 218 17.15 8.16 5.62
CA ASN A 218 18.44 8.13 6.29
C ASN A 218 19.29 6.98 5.75
N PRO A 219 20.50 7.25 5.20
CA PRO A 219 21.31 6.24 4.54
C PRO A 219 21.76 5.10 5.47
N HIS A 220 21.80 5.33 6.79
CA HIS A 220 22.26 4.35 7.78
C HIS A 220 21.12 3.57 8.44
N LEU A 221 19.86 3.80 8.01
CA LEU A 221 18.70 3.17 8.64
C LEU A 221 18.67 1.65 8.42
N ASP A 222 19.13 1.17 7.27
CA ASP A 222 19.16 -0.27 6.95
C ASP A 222 20.16 -1.02 7.85
N GLU A 223 21.36 -0.47 8.01
CA GLU A 223 22.40 -1.02 8.88
C GLU A 223 21.97 -0.97 10.34
N ALA A 224 21.41 0.15 10.77
CA ALA A 224 20.91 0.31 12.14
C ALA A 224 19.81 -0.72 12.44
N ALA A 225 18.83 -0.89 11.55
CA ALA A 225 17.78 -1.87 11.70
C ALA A 225 18.32 -3.32 11.72
N TYR A 226 19.36 -3.61 10.93
CA TYR A 226 20.02 -4.91 10.95
C TYR A 226 20.69 -5.22 12.28
N LEU A 227 21.40 -4.24 12.87
CA LEU A 227 22.08 -4.43 14.15
C LEU A 227 21.14 -4.69 15.33
N VAL A 228 19.90 -4.23 15.23
CA VAL A 228 18.88 -4.36 16.29
C VAL A 228 17.73 -5.26 15.88
N MET A 229 17.91 -6.11 14.86
CA MET A 229 16.87 -6.94 14.27
C MET A 229 16.12 -7.79 15.30
N ASP A 230 16.83 -8.30 16.30
CA ASP A 230 16.29 -9.18 17.34
C ASP A 230 16.13 -8.48 18.70
N ASP A 231 16.29 -7.17 18.75
CA ASP A 231 16.13 -6.39 19.97
C ASP A 231 14.76 -5.69 20.00
N GLU A 232 13.83 -6.25 20.77
CA GLU A 232 12.46 -5.74 20.90
C GLU A 232 12.36 -4.32 21.40
N ARG A 233 13.40 -3.79 22.07
CA ARG A 233 13.44 -2.40 22.55
C ARG A 233 13.38 -1.40 21.39
N TYR A 234 13.89 -1.79 20.22
CA TYR A 234 13.93 -0.97 19.00
C TYR A 234 12.74 -1.20 18.07
N VAL A 235 11.91 -2.21 18.33
CA VAL A 235 10.73 -2.47 17.49
C VAL A 235 9.67 -1.41 17.74
N PRO A 236 9.24 -0.63 16.72
CA PRO A 236 8.20 0.38 16.90
C PRO A 236 6.82 -0.27 17.17
N ASP A 237 5.97 0.43 17.90
CA ASP A 237 4.56 0.08 18.01
C ASP A 237 3.70 0.85 16.99
N LEU A 238 4.15 2.04 16.58
CA LEU A 238 3.53 2.83 15.52
C LEU A 238 4.58 3.32 14.52
N VAL A 239 4.38 3.04 13.24
CA VAL A 239 5.15 3.62 12.14
C VAL A 239 4.27 4.62 11.39
N VAL A 240 4.71 5.86 11.25
CA VAL A 240 4.14 6.82 10.29
C VAL A 240 5.04 6.81 9.05
N TYR A 241 4.49 6.41 7.93
CA TYR A 241 5.21 6.26 6.67
C TYR A 241 4.69 7.25 5.63
N THR A 242 5.54 8.18 5.21
CA THR A 242 5.16 9.27 4.29
C THR A 242 5.50 8.98 2.82
N GLY A 243 5.62 7.70 2.47
CA GLY A 243 5.77 7.27 1.08
C GLY A 243 7.23 7.13 0.62
N GLY A 244 7.40 6.92 -0.69
CA GLY A 244 8.66 6.58 -1.31
C GLY A 244 8.93 5.06 -1.34
N SER A 245 9.90 4.62 -2.13
CA SER A 245 10.25 3.19 -2.21
C SER A 245 11.32 2.83 -1.22
N ILE A 246 11.07 1.87 -0.35
CA ILE A 246 12.10 1.25 0.49
C ILE A 246 12.68 0.06 -0.29
N VAL A 247 13.95 0.14 -0.62
CA VAL A 247 14.65 -0.91 -1.38
C VAL A 247 15.06 -2.07 -0.48
N SER A 248 15.50 -1.77 0.76
CA SER A 248 16.01 -2.76 1.69
C SER A 248 14.96 -3.79 2.10
N LYS A 249 15.22 -5.07 1.79
CA LYS A 249 14.40 -6.20 2.26
C LYS A 249 14.52 -6.38 3.78
N ARG A 250 15.69 -6.12 4.36
CA ARG A 250 15.96 -6.24 5.80
C ARG A 250 15.13 -5.23 6.59
N LEU A 251 15.15 -3.96 6.15
CA LEU A 251 14.36 -2.90 6.77
C LEU A 251 12.85 -3.19 6.68
N LYS A 252 12.37 -3.64 5.52
CA LYS A 252 10.97 -4.06 5.39
C LYS A 252 10.61 -5.16 6.37
N HIS A 253 11.48 -6.18 6.50
CA HIS A 253 11.26 -7.28 7.43
C HIS A 253 11.26 -6.81 8.89
N PHE A 254 12.15 -5.87 9.24
CA PHE A 254 12.15 -5.26 10.57
C PHE A 254 10.86 -4.48 10.84
N LEU A 255 10.41 -3.64 9.91
CA LEU A 255 9.20 -2.83 10.06
C LEU A 255 7.90 -3.64 10.08
N ARG A 256 7.90 -4.87 9.56
CA ARG A 256 6.78 -5.83 9.71
C ARG A 256 6.54 -6.25 11.16
N LYS A 257 7.54 -6.12 12.03
CA LYS A 257 7.40 -6.38 13.47
C LYS A 257 6.62 -5.27 14.21
N ALA A 258 6.43 -4.10 13.60
CA ALA A 258 5.65 -3.03 14.19
C ALA A 258 4.19 -3.46 14.38
N LYS A 259 3.57 -2.95 15.45
CA LYS A 259 2.17 -3.27 15.75
C LYS A 259 1.22 -2.72 14.67
N GLU A 260 1.48 -1.50 14.21
CA GLU A 260 0.70 -0.85 13.16
C GLU A 260 1.52 0.16 12.37
N THR A 261 1.09 0.41 11.13
CA THR A 261 1.63 1.46 10.26
C THR A 261 0.50 2.37 9.78
N TRP A 262 0.75 3.67 9.81
CA TRP A 262 -0.09 4.68 9.18
C TRP A 262 0.64 5.23 7.96
N VAL A 263 -0.01 5.17 6.82
CA VAL A 263 0.54 5.68 5.55
C VAL A 263 -0.01 7.08 5.30
N VAL A 264 0.86 7.99 4.87
CA VAL A 264 0.47 9.33 4.41
C VAL A 264 0.85 9.45 2.94
N ASN A 265 -0.13 9.66 2.07
CA ASN A 265 0.11 9.92 0.64
C ASN A 265 -0.98 10.82 0.04
N ALA A 266 -0.70 11.43 -1.12
CA ALA A 266 -1.61 12.36 -1.77
C ALA A 266 -2.80 11.68 -2.49
N THR A 267 -2.71 10.38 -2.77
CA THR A 267 -3.67 9.64 -3.60
C THR A 267 -4.68 8.83 -2.82
N GLY A 268 -4.41 8.54 -1.54
CA GLY A 268 -5.21 7.62 -0.73
C GLY A 268 -5.00 6.15 -1.10
N GLU A 269 -4.00 5.84 -1.93
CA GLU A 269 -3.69 4.44 -2.28
C GLU A 269 -3.18 3.66 -1.08
N VAL A 270 -3.65 2.42 -0.96
CA VAL A 270 -3.20 1.50 0.08
C VAL A 270 -1.87 0.88 -0.33
N THR A 271 -0.79 1.34 0.30
CA THR A 271 0.55 0.78 0.12
C THR A 271 0.99 0.05 1.38
N ASP A 272 0.71 -1.25 1.45
CA ASP A 272 0.96 -2.07 2.64
C ASP A 272 2.22 -2.93 2.51
N THR A 273 3.36 -2.26 2.30
CA THR A 273 4.66 -2.96 2.14
C THR A 273 5.16 -3.62 3.44
N PHE A 274 4.65 -3.18 4.58
CA PHE A 274 5.02 -3.74 5.90
C PHE A 274 4.01 -4.75 6.42
N GLN A 275 2.91 -5.00 5.72
CA GLN A 275 1.87 -5.98 6.08
C GLN A 275 1.16 -5.67 7.42
N ASN A 276 1.16 -4.41 7.85
CA ASN A 276 0.58 -3.96 9.11
C ASN A 276 -0.04 -2.56 9.03
N VAL A 277 -0.40 -2.09 7.83
CA VAL A 277 -1.10 -0.81 7.66
C VAL A 277 -2.50 -0.89 8.25
N THR A 278 -2.86 0.09 9.07
CA THR A 278 -4.17 0.24 9.69
C THR A 278 -4.89 1.51 9.25
N ARG A 279 -4.15 2.54 8.82
CA ARG A 279 -4.72 3.82 8.37
C ARG A 279 -3.98 4.39 7.17
N VAL A 280 -4.74 5.02 6.28
CA VAL A 280 -4.21 5.83 5.20
C VAL A 280 -4.73 7.26 5.38
N PHE A 281 -3.81 8.20 5.54
CA PHE A 281 -4.07 9.62 5.60
C PHE A 281 -3.82 10.24 4.24
N VAL A 282 -4.83 10.86 3.65
CA VAL A 282 -4.67 11.55 2.38
C VAL A 282 -4.15 12.95 2.63
N GLY A 283 -2.97 13.25 2.10
CA GLY A 283 -2.32 14.54 2.30
C GLY A 283 -0.85 14.52 1.90
N ASP A 284 -0.19 15.67 2.06
CA ASP A 284 1.23 15.81 1.78
C ASP A 284 2.06 15.22 2.94
N GLY A 285 2.80 14.15 2.63
CA GLY A 285 3.68 13.49 3.58
C GLY A 285 4.82 14.39 4.10
N ALA A 286 5.27 15.38 3.32
CA ALA A 286 6.29 16.33 3.74
C ALA A 286 5.76 17.24 4.86
N VAL A 287 4.53 17.74 4.71
CA VAL A 287 3.87 18.57 5.74
C VAL A 287 3.75 17.80 7.06
N VAL A 288 3.33 16.53 7.00
CA VAL A 288 3.23 15.67 8.20
C VAL A 288 4.61 15.46 8.83
N ALA A 289 5.61 15.15 8.01
CA ALA A 289 6.98 14.91 8.50
C ALA A 289 7.57 16.17 9.16
N ASP A 290 7.38 17.34 8.57
CA ASP A 290 7.87 18.60 9.12
C ASP A 290 7.16 18.95 10.42
N GLN A 291 5.84 18.74 10.50
CA GLN A 291 5.09 18.97 11.72
C GLN A 291 5.52 18.04 12.87
N LEU A 292 5.76 16.76 12.57
CA LEU A 292 6.26 15.79 13.55
C LEU A 292 7.67 16.14 14.02
N ARG A 293 8.57 16.55 13.10
CA ARG A 293 9.92 17.02 13.46
C ARG A 293 9.84 18.22 14.39
N PHE A 294 9.05 19.23 14.03
CA PHE A 294 8.87 20.41 14.89
C PHE A 294 8.41 20.03 16.31
N MET A 295 7.45 19.10 16.43
CA MET A 295 6.98 18.65 17.74
C MET A 295 8.06 17.88 18.52
N LEU A 296 8.84 17.03 17.85
CA LEU A 296 9.95 16.29 18.47
C LEU A 296 11.08 17.20 18.92
N GLU A 297 11.34 18.33 18.25
CA GLU A 297 12.29 19.35 18.66
C GLU A 297 11.81 20.06 19.94
N GLN A 298 10.50 20.32 20.07
CA GLN A 298 9.93 20.96 21.27
C GLN A 298 9.81 19.98 22.45
N GLN A 299 9.48 18.72 22.16
CA GLN A 299 9.30 17.66 23.14
C GLN A 299 9.97 16.38 22.65
N PRO A 300 11.25 16.16 22.98
CA PRO A 300 11.96 14.95 22.60
C PRO A 300 11.28 13.67 23.11
N HIS A 301 11.18 12.66 22.24
CA HIS A 301 10.58 11.38 22.58
C HIS A 301 11.66 10.34 22.88
N PRO A 302 11.62 9.62 24.03
CA PRO A 302 12.69 8.69 24.41
C PRO A 302 13.00 7.59 23.39
N PHE A 303 11.99 7.07 22.71
CA PHE A 303 12.19 6.06 21.68
C PHE A 303 12.84 6.63 20.43
N VAL A 304 12.48 7.85 20.03
CA VAL A 304 13.12 8.53 18.89
C VAL A 304 14.58 8.81 19.20
N GLN A 305 14.90 9.29 20.42
CA GLN A 305 16.29 9.49 20.85
C GLN A 305 17.09 8.19 20.86
N LEU A 306 16.49 7.07 21.28
CA LEU A 306 17.14 5.75 21.23
C LEU A 306 17.57 5.37 19.81
N TRP A 307 16.74 5.69 18.81
CA TRP A 307 17.07 5.49 17.41
C TRP A 307 18.09 6.48 16.89
N ASP A 308 18.00 7.76 17.28
CA ASP A 308 18.96 8.78 16.88
C ASP A 308 20.37 8.45 17.41
N ASP A 309 20.48 7.98 18.64
CA ASP A 309 21.75 7.51 19.23
C ASP A 309 22.33 6.30 18.46
N LEU A 310 21.46 5.36 18.06
CA LEU A 310 21.88 4.22 17.25
C LEU A 310 22.37 4.67 15.88
N LEU A 311 21.62 5.52 15.19
CA LEU A 311 21.96 6.06 13.87
C LEU A 311 23.26 6.86 13.92
N ALA A 312 23.48 7.67 14.98
CA ALA A 312 24.74 8.40 15.16
C ALA A 312 25.93 7.46 15.34
N ARG A 313 25.78 6.38 16.09
CA ARG A 313 26.83 5.35 16.25
C ARG A 313 27.13 4.63 14.93
N VAL A 314 26.09 4.20 14.19
CA VAL A 314 26.26 3.54 12.89
C VAL A 314 26.95 4.47 11.89
N ARG A 315 26.53 5.73 11.86
CA ARG A 315 27.17 6.76 11.02
C ARG A 315 28.66 6.93 11.36
N SER A 316 28.97 7.10 12.64
CA SER A 316 30.38 7.25 13.08
C SER A 316 31.22 6.03 12.71
N GLN A 317 30.68 4.81 12.86
CA GLN A 317 31.37 3.58 12.45
C GLN A 317 31.56 3.51 10.93
N ALA A 318 30.55 3.88 10.14
CA ALA A 318 30.65 3.91 8.67
C ALA A 318 31.67 4.95 8.17
N GLU A 319 31.73 6.12 8.82
CA GLU A 319 32.72 7.16 8.52
C GLU A 319 34.15 6.71 8.86
N ALA A 320 34.31 6.05 10.00
CA ALA A 320 35.63 5.56 10.46
C ALA A 320 36.10 4.28 9.74
N TYR A 321 35.21 3.57 9.07
CA TYR A 321 35.57 2.31 8.38
C TYR A 321 36.41 2.58 7.15
N GLU A 322 37.64 2.03 7.11
CA GLU A 322 38.56 2.08 5.96
C GLU A 322 38.49 0.75 5.21
N PRO A 323 37.76 0.66 4.08
CA PRO A 323 37.64 -0.58 3.34
C PRO A 323 38.97 -0.92 2.65
N ALA A 324 39.35 -2.22 2.70
CA ALA A 324 40.40 -2.73 1.83
C ALA A 324 40.07 -2.46 0.35
N TYR A 325 41.06 -2.52 -0.54
CA TYR A 325 40.83 -2.30 -1.96
C TYR A 325 39.70 -3.18 -2.50
N SER A 326 38.59 -2.55 -2.83
CA SER A 326 37.32 -3.21 -3.14
C SER A 326 36.39 -2.19 -3.84
N GLU A 327 35.28 -2.65 -4.36
CA GLU A 327 34.21 -1.77 -4.87
C GLU A 327 33.74 -0.74 -3.81
N MET A 328 33.72 -1.13 -2.53
CA MET A 328 33.40 -0.24 -1.42
C MET A 328 34.45 0.88 -1.28
N ALA A 329 35.73 0.59 -1.42
CA ALA A 329 36.76 1.59 -1.37
C ALA A 329 36.63 2.63 -2.50
N VAL A 330 36.23 2.18 -3.69
CA VAL A 330 35.98 3.04 -4.85
C VAL A 330 34.78 3.96 -4.57
N VAL A 331 33.66 3.42 -4.06
CA VAL A 331 32.46 4.22 -3.73
C VAL A 331 32.80 5.25 -2.65
N LYS A 332 33.46 4.85 -1.56
CA LYS A 332 33.83 5.76 -0.48
C LYS A 332 34.78 6.88 -0.96
N TYR A 333 35.70 6.54 -1.85
CA TYR A 333 36.59 7.54 -2.50
C TYR A 333 35.77 8.55 -3.31
N PHE A 334 34.86 8.09 -4.15
CA PHE A 334 34.00 8.99 -4.93
C PHE A 334 33.14 9.89 -4.04
N GLU A 335 32.53 9.38 -2.99
CA GLU A 335 31.74 10.16 -2.04
C GLU A 335 32.57 11.25 -1.38
N SER A 336 33.83 10.94 -0.99
CA SER A 336 34.76 11.93 -0.41
C SER A 336 35.10 13.04 -1.39
N GLN A 337 35.31 12.72 -2.66
CA GLN A 337 35.63 13.71 -3.69
C GLN A 337 34.42 14.61 -4.00
N LEU A 338 33.22 14.03 -4.08
CA LEU A 338 32.01 14.80 -4.33
C LEU A 338 31.68 15.76 -3.18
N SER A 339 31.86 15.33 -1.95
CA SER A 339 31.67 16.18 -0.77
C SER A 339 32.66 17.39 -0.78
N THR A 340 33.88 17.18 -1.27
CA THR A 340 34.90 18.24 -1.37
C THR A 340 34.56 19.25 -2.49
N VAL A 341 33.99 18.80 -3.61
CA VAL A 341 33.58 19.68 -4.72
C VAL A 341 32.39 20.57 -4.33
N ILE A 342 31.44 20.03 -3.56
CA ILE A 342 30.25 20.76 -3.12
C ILE A 342 30.58 21.78 -2.02
N ALA A 343 31.57 21.50 -1.18
CA ALA A 343 32.00 22.39 -0.11
C ALA A 343 32.82 23.62 -0.58
N LYS A 344 33.22 23.70 -1.85
CA LYS A 344 33.91 24.88 -2.38
C LYS A 344 32.89 25.95 -2.76
N PRO A 345 32.88 27.15 -2.10
CA PRO A 345 32.02 28.23 -2.53
C PRO A 345 32.48 28.69 -3.92
N HIS A 346 31.57 28.67 -4.88
CA HIS A 346 31.81 29.37 -6.17
C HIS A 346 31.91 30.87 -5.84
N SER A 347 33.11 31.44 -6.06
CA SER A 347 33.27 32.87 -6.10
C SER A 347 32.48 33.44 -7.27
N GLN A 348 31.56 34.30 -6.92
CA GLN A 348 30.88 35.36 -7.69
C GLN A 348 30.80 35.18 -9.21
N SER A 349 29.68 34.77 -9.74
CA SER A 349 28.91 35.56 -10.73
C SER A 349 27.56 34.91 -11.00
N GLU A 350 26.56 35.80 -11.03
CA GLU A 350 25.21 35.69 -11.58
C GLU A 350 24.14 34.96 -10.77
N ASN A 351 23.30 35.80 -10.17
CA ASN A 351 21.88 35.65 -9.83
C ASN A 351 21.28 34.25 -10.02
N CYS A 352 21.41 33.42 -9.01
CA CYS A 352 20.46 32.38 -8.71
C CYS A 352 20.17 32.46 -7.21
N GLN A 353 19.00 33.00 -6.85
CA GLN A 353 18.49 32.92 -5.49
C GLN A 353 18.17 31.44 -5.20
N LEU A 354 19.19 30.69 -4.86
CA LEU A 354 19.06 29.43 -4.15
C LEU A 354 18.97 29.80 -2.68
N SER A 355 17.75 29.81 -2.16
CA SER A 355 17.50 29.81 -0.74
C SER A 355 18.36 28.75 -0.10
N THR A 356 19.14 29.15 0.91
CA THR A 356 19.92 28.30 1.81
C THR A 356 18.96 27.41 2.59
N VAL A 357 18.41 26.38 1.93
CA VAL A 357 17.88 25.20 2.59
C VAL A 357 19.05 24.24 2.71
N ASN A 358 19.39 23.85 3.92
CA ASN A 358 20.35 22.80 4.24
C ASN A 358 20.20 21.64 3.22
N CYS A 359 21.01 21.68 2.18
CA CYS A 359 21.23 20.52 1.32
C CYS A 359 22.06 19.51 2.11
N GLN A 360 21.41 18.80 3.03
CA GLN A 360 21.90 17.48 3.38
C GLN A 360 21.82 16.68 2.07
N LEU A 361 22.96 16.28 1.55
CA LEU A 361 23.11 15.45 0.37
C LEU A 361 22.24 14.20 0.52
N SER A 362 21.06 14.25 -0.06
CA SER A 362 20.21 13.08 -0.19
C SER A 362 20.79 12.23 -1.30
N ILE A 363 21.36 11.12 -0.95
CA ILE A 363 21.78 10.07 -1.86
C ILE A 363 20.52 9.48 -2.50
N VAL A 364 20.28 9.83 -3.76
CA VAL A 364 19.10 9.38 -4.52
C VAL A 364 19.56 8.54 -5.69
N ASN A 365 18.89 7.39 -5.85
CA ASN A 365 18.94 6.46 -6.98
C ASN A 365 19.50 7.03 -8.29
N CYS A 366 20.81 6.94 -8.50
CA CYS A 366 21.40 7.02 -9.82
C CYS A 366 21.49 5.61 -10.38
N GLN A 367 20.66 5.31 -11.39
CA GLN A 367 20.84 4.11 -12.18
C GLN A 367 22.07 4.30 -13.08
N PHE A 368 23.19 3.69 -12.72
CA PHE A 368 24.25 3.41 -13.68
C PHE A 368 23.84 2.18 -14.48
N ILE A 369 23.63 2.36 -15.77
CA ILE A 369 23.59 1.25 -16.71
C ILE A 369 25.05 0.86 -16.96
N THR A 370 25.61 -0.03 -16.15
CA THR A 370 26.80 -0.78 -16.49
C THR A 370 26.34 -2.21 -16.85
N PRO A 371 26.85 -2.77 -17.98
CA PRO A 371 26.54 -4.14 -18.33
C PRO A 371 27.43 -5.04 -17.46
N THR A 372 26.94 -5.50 -16.36
CA THR A 372 27.40 -6.61 -15.53
C THR A 372 27.24 -6.30 -14.04
N ALA A 373 26.37 -7.02 -13.45
CA ALA A 373 26.23 -7.51 -12.08
C ALA A 373 27.07 -6.84 -10.96
N LEU A 374 26.77 -5.60 -10.60
CA LEU A 374 27.06 -5.10 -9.25
C LEU A 374 25.91 -5.50 -8.31
N PRO A 375 26.15 -5.99 -7.08
CA PRO A 375 25.10 -6.33 -6.14
C PRO A 375 24.20 -5.12 -5.89
N PHE A 376 22.92 -5.34 -5.90
CA PHE A 376 21.82 -4.36 -5.81
C PHE A 376 21.94 -3.35 -4.64
N VAL A 377 22.66 -3.71 -3.59
CA VAL A 377 22.89 -2.93 -2.36
C VAL A 377 23.70 -1.64 -2.62
N TRP A 378 24.53 -1.61 -3.64
CA TRP A 378 25.45 -0.49 -3.93
C TRP A 378 24.84 0.62 -4.80
N ARG A 379 23.68 0.40 -5.38
CA ARG A 379 22.99 1.39 -6.23
C ARG A 379 22.35 2.56 -5.45
N ILE A 380 22.34 2.49 -4.13
CA ILE A 380 21.58 3.44 -3.26
C ILE A 380 22.43 4.65 -2.87
N SER A 381 23.75 4.64 -3.12
CA SER A 381 24.70 5.58 -2.51
C SER A 381 25.28 6.67 -3.42
N MET A 382 24.65 7.05 -4.55
CA MET A 382 25.20 8.09 -5.42
C MET A 382 24.41 9.40 -5.46
N PRO A 383 25.06 10.59 -5.43
CA PRO A 383 24.40 11.88 -5.38
C PRO A 383 23.65 12.26 -6.68
N ARG A 384 22.49 12.90 -6.55
CA ARG A 384 21.65 13.43 -7.64
C ARG A 384 22.41 14.32 -8.66
N ILE A 385 23.51 14.94 -8.26
CA ILE A 385 24.28 15.87 -9.08
C ILE A 385 24.93 15.17 -10.28
N LEU A 386 25.36 13.91 -10.14
CA LEU A 386 25.94 13.15 -11.25
C LEU A 386 24.91 12.77 -12.33
N CYS A 387 23.66 12.50 -11.93
CA CYS A 387 22.58 12.23 -12.88
C CYS A 387 22.22 13.45 -13.76
N GLY A 388 22.23 14.65 -13.19
CA GLY A 388 22.00 15.89 -13.93
C GLY A 388 23.08 16.18 -14.96
N ALA A 389 24.35 15.96 -14.60
CA ALA A 389 25.49 16.19 -15.50
C ALA A 389 25.53 15.17 -16.65
N ILE A 390 25.20 13.89 -16.39
CA ILE A 390 25.14 12.83 -17.42
C ILE A 390 23.95 13.03 -18.36
N ALA A 391 22.78 13.40 -17.82
CA ALA A 391 21.60 13.71 -18.63
C ALA A 391 21.83 14.96 -19.53
N ALA A 392 22.53 15.98 -19.03
CA ALA A 392 22.90 17.14 -19.82
C ALA A 392 23.91 16.81 -20.90
N SER A 393 24.89 15.94 -20.64
CA SER A 393 25.89 15.51 -21.62
C SER A 393 25.30 14.61 -22.71
N THR A 394 24.36 13.71 -22.36
CA THR A 394 23.66 12.86 -23.34
C THR A 394 22.67 13.66 -24.19
N ALA A 395 21.97 14.64 -23.61
CA ALA A 395 21.08 15.54 -24.37
C ALA A 395 21.86 16.45 -25.32
N SER A 396 23.06 16.89 -24.95
CA SER A 396 23.95 17.66 -25.79
C SER A 396 24.49 16.83 -26.96
N ARG A 397 24.92 15.58 -26.74
CA ARG A 397 25.35 14.64 -27.79
C ARG A 397 24.18 14.26 -28.73
N ALA A 398 22.96 14.07 -28.23
CA ALA A 398 21.81 13.80 -29.07
C ALA A 398 21.42 14.99 -29.95
N ARG A 399 21.58 16.24 -29.48
CA ARG A 399 21.38 17.46 -30.29
C ARG A 399 22.45 17.67 -31.33
N SER A 400 23.73 17.33 -31.06
CA SER A 400 24.81 17.39 -32.02
C SER A 400 24.67 16.34 -33.12
N ALA A 401 24.25 15.12 -32.76
CA ALA A 401 23.97 14.04 -33.72
C ALA A 401 22.78 14.37 -34.66
N ARG A 402 21.73 15.03 -34.15
CA ARG A 402 20.60 15.49 -34.99
C ARG A 402 20.94 16.65 -35.93
N ARG A 403 21.95 17.48 -35.61
CA ARG A 403 22.40 18.54 -36.51
C ARG A 403 23.31 18.03 -37.65
N GLN A 404 23.92 16.83 -37.49
CA GLN A 404 24.74 16.20 -38.55
C GLN A 404 23.95 15.25 -39.48
N ALA A 405 22.67 14.98 -39.19
CA ALA A 405 21.79 14.09 -39.96
C ALA A 405 20.70 14.81 -40.78
N SER A 406 20.89 16.08 -41.13
CA SER A 406 19.98 16.78 -42.06
C SER A 406 20.62 16.74 -43.47
N PRO A 407 20.03 16.05 -44.46
CA PRO A 407 20.52 16.08 -45.83
C PRO A 407 20.22 17.42 -46.49
N ALA A 408 21.19 17.84 -47.31
CA ALA A 408 21.09 18.95 -48.21
C ALA A 408 20.11 18.64 -49.36
#